data_ceedc0c97dfee87162cf20c79a39e83a
#
_entry.id   ceedc0c97dfee87162cf20c79a39e83a
#
_cell.length_a   1.000
_cell.length_b   1.000
_cell.length_c   1.000
_cell.angle_alpha   90.00
_cell.angle_beta   90.00
_cell.angle_gamma   90.00
#
_symmetry.space_group_name_H-M   'P 1'
#
loop_
_entity.id
_entity.type
_entity.pdbx_description
1 polymer ?
#
loop_
_entity_poly.entity_id
_entity_poly.type
_entity_poly.pdbx_seq_one_letter_code
_entity_poly.pdbx_strand_id
1 'polypeptide(L)'
;QTEEIRHTFINTLIMIVNVASEFLVLTVSVFDVVNKRIGIGDLQYNLGMVSRLRSQSQMLINQVNQLLDDHTRLTELQEFMAIEPEAEKSGTLQPSANPRIAFCNVSFRYPNTEQYVLKGCSFTIEPHEKIGLIGLNGAGKSTIIKLMFRFYDPESGCIRLDGVDLKEYDIYAVRKVFGVL
;
A
#
# COMPACT_ATOMS: atom_id res chain seq x y z
N GLN A 1 18.39 5.63 -5.83
CA GLN A 1 19.38 6.37 -6.66
C GLN A 1 20.50 5.46 -7.20
N THR A 2 21.15 4.62 -6.38
CA THR A 2 22.25 3.72 -6.84
C THR A 2 21.75 2.63 -7.78
N GLU A 3 20.58 2.07 -7.55
CA GLU A 3 19.94 1.07 -8.41
C GLU A 3 19.52 1.66 -9.77
N GLU A 4 18.92 2.83 -9.78
CA GLU A 4 18.51 3.51 -11.02
C GLU A 4 19.71 3.85 -11.90
N ILE A 5 20.80 4.33 -11.30
CA ILE A 5 22.06 4.62 -12.02
C ILE A 5 22.65 3.33 -12.62
N ARG A 6 22.61 2.23 -11.89
CA ARG A 6 23.08 0.92 -12.37
C ARG A 6 22.26 0.41 -13.54
N HIS A 7 20.94 0.49 -13.48
CA HIS A 7 20.04 0.12 -14.58
C HIS A 7 20.25 0.98 -15.82
N THR A 8 20.38 2.29 -15.63
CA THR A 8 20.64 3.22 -16.74
C THR A 8 21.98 2.92 -17.41
N PHE A 9 23.03 2.63 -16.63
CA PHE A 9 24.35 2.28 -17.15
C PHE A 9 24.32 0.98 -17.95
N ILE A 10 23.67 -0.07 -17.43
CA ILE A 10 23.54 -1.35 -18.14
C ILE A 10 22.77 -1.18 -19.45
N ASN A 11 21.66 -0.46 -19.45
CA ASN A 11 20.87 -0.22 -20.65
C ASN A 11 21.66 0.58 -21.71
N THR A 12 22.45 1.55 -21.28
CA THR A 12 23.32 2.34 -22.18
C THR A 12 24.40 1.46 -22.78
N LEU A 13 25.02 0.56 -21.99
CA LEU A 13 26.03 -0.38 -22.47
C LEU A 13 25.43 -1.33 -23.52
N ILE A 14 24.26 -1.90 -23.26
CA ILE A 14 23.53 -2.75 -24.20
C ILE A 14 23.23 -2.00 -25.51
N MET A 15 22.80 -0.75 -25.43
CA MET A 15 22.56 0.09 -26.59
C MET A 15 23.81 0.28 -27.45
N ILE A 16 24.95 0.58 -26.82
CA ILE A 16 26.24 0.76 -27.50
C ILE A 16 26.65 -0.54 -28.22
N VAL A 17 26.55 -1.70 -27.54
CA VAL A 17 26.88 -3.01 -28.11
C VAL A 17 25.99 -3.32 -29.32
N ASN A 18 24.70 -3.03 -29.23
CA ASN A 18 23.76 -3.24 -30.34
C ASN A 18 24.09 -2.38 -31.55
N VAL A 19 24.37 -1.08 -31.35
CA VAL A 19 24.74 -0.16 -32.45
C VAL A 19 26.06 -0.58 -33.08
N ALA A 20 27.04 -0.97 -32.26
CA ALA A 20 28.33 -1.45 -32.76
C ALA A 20 28.19 -2.74 -33.61
N SER A 21 27.36 -3.70 -33.16
CA SER A 21 27.11 -4.93 -33.91
C SER A 21 26.39 -4.69 -35.23
N GLU A 22 25.39 -3.79 -35.29
CA GLU A 22 24.73 -3.41 -36.54
C GLU A 22 25.73 -2.81 -37.53
N PHE A 23 26.55 -1.88 -37.04
CA PHE A 23 27.56 -1.22 -37.88
C PHE A 23 28.58 -2.23 -38.43
N LEU A 24 29.03 -3.18 -37.59
CA LEU A 24 29.96 -4.21 -37.99
C LEU A 24 29.36 -5.13 -39.08
N VAL A 25 28.13 -5.63 -38.88
CA VAL A 25 27.46 -6.49 -39.86
C VAL A 25 27.21 -5.74 -41.17
N LEU A 26 26.82 -4.47 -41.11
CA LEU A 26 26.65 -3.63 -42.29
C LEU A 26 27.97 -3.48 -43.04
N THR A 27 29.06 -3.14 -42.35
CA THR A 27 30.39 -2.94 -42.97
C THR A 27 30.90 -4.23 -43.64
N VAL A 28 30.82 -5.37 -42.93
CA VAL A 28 31.23 -6.69 -43.48
C VAL A 28 30.37 -7.07 -44.65
N SER A 29 29.05 -6.93 -44.57
CA SER A 29 28.13 -7.30 -45.66
C SER A 29 28.32 -6.42 -46.91
N VAL A 30 28.57 -5.11 -46.73
CA VAL A 30 28.88 -4.21 -47.86
C VAL A 30 30.20 -4.60 -48.52
N PHE A 31 31.22 -4.90 -47.72
CA PHE A 31 32.51 -5.37 -48.24
C PHE A 31 32.39 -6.66 -49.06
N ASP A 32 31.58 -7.61 -48.59
CA ASP A 32 31.33 -8.87 -49.32
C ASP A 32 30.52 -8.66 -50.60
N VAL A 33 29.58 -7.71 -50.62
CA VAL A 33 28.86 -7.33 -51.86
C VAL A 33 29.82 -6.70 -52.87
N VAL A 34 30.68 -5.79 -52.45
CA VAL A 34 31.66 -5.14 -53.35
C VAL A 34 32.62 -6.16 -53.96
N ASN A 35 33.05 -7.13 -53.14
CA ASN A 35 33.89 -8.24 -53.61
C ASN A 35 33.14 -9.34 -54.40
N LYS A 36 31.84 -9.13 -54.69
CA LYS A 36 30.97 -10.08 -55.41
C LYS A 36 30.88 -11.46 -54.72
N ARG A 37 31.07 -11.55 -53.39
CA ARG A 37 30.93 -12.78 -52.64
C ARG A 37 29.48 -13.09 -52.28
N ILE A 38 28.68 -12.06 -52.06
CA ILE A 38 27.26 -12.17 -51.77
C ILE A 38 26.44 -11.20 -52.63
N GLY A 39 25.15 -11.51 -52.81
CA GLY A 39 24.21 -10.65 -53.54
C GLY A 39 23.62 -9.52 -52.67
N ILE A 40 22.99 -8.55 -53.34
CA ILE A 40 22.27 -7.48 -52.66
C ILE A 40 21.12 -8.04 -51.77
N GLY A 41 20.50 -9.16 -52.20
CA GLY A 41 19.47 -9.85 -51.40
C GLY A 41 20.00 -10.41 -50.09
N ASP A 42 21.25 -10.94 -50.10
CA ASP A 42 21.90 -11.46 -48.89
C ASP A 42 22.26 -10.33 -47.93
N LEU A 43 22.66 -9.16 -48.42
CA LEU A 43 22.87 -7.95 -47.60
C LEU A 43 21.57 -7.58 -46.88
N GLN A 44 20.46 -7.52 -47.60
CA GLN A 44 19.17 -7.16 -47.02
C GLN A 44 18.68 -8.22 -46.03
N TYR A 45 18.93 -9.49 -46.29
CA TYR A 45 18.65 -10.61 -45.37
C TYR A 45 19.47 -10.47 -44.08
N ASN A 46 20.78 -10.23 -44.15
CA ASN A 46 21.66 -10.09 -43.00
C ASN A 46 21.26 -8.90 -42.11
N LEU A 47 20.94 -7.76 -42.70
CA LEU A 47 20.47 -6.59 -41.96
C LEU A 47 19.13 -6.86 -41.28
N GLY A 48 18.21 -7.56 -41.97
CA GLY A 48 16.93 -7.98 -41.40
C GLY A 48 17.07 -8.94 -40.24
N MET A 49 18.04 -9.87 -40.30
CA MET A 49 18.34 -10.81 -39.19
C MET A 49 18.84 -10.08 -37.96
N VAL A 50 19.78 -9.16 -38.11
CA VAL A 50 20.31 -8.37 -36.99
C VAL A 50 19.21 -7.53 -36.31
N SER A 51 18.38 -6.88 -37.13
CA SER A 51 17.25 -6.10 -36.63
C SER A 51 16.24 -6.95 -35.84
N ARG A 52 15.95 -8.19 -36.33
CA ARG A 52 15.07 -9.14 -35.62
C ARG A 52 15.68 -9.61 -34.30
N LEU A 53 16.97 -9.96 -34.28
CA LEU A 53 17.67 -10.35 -33.07
C LEU A 53 17.62 -9.24 -32.02
N ARG A 54 17.88 -8.01 -32.44
CA ARG A 54 17.79 -6.84 -31.57
C ARG A 54 16.40 -6.66 -30.95
N SER A 55 15.35 -6.72 -31.78
CA SER A 55 13.98 -6.56 -31.30
C SER A 55 13.56 -7.67 -30.33
N GLN A 56 13.97 -8.92 -30.60
CA GLN A 56 13.70 -10.04 -29.70
C GLN A 56 14.47 -9.93 -28.38
N SER A 57 15.73 -9.51 -28.43
CA SER A 57 16.53 -9.28 -27.22
C SER A 57 15.92 -8.18 -26.34
N GLN A 58 15.46 -7.09 -26.97
CA GLN A 58 14.78 -6.01 -26.24
C GLN A 58 13.46 -6.48 -25.61
N MET A 59 12.71 -7.31 -26.32
CA MET A 59 11.47 -7.89 -25.80
C MET A 59 11.74 -8.76 -24.57
N LEU A 60 12.77 -9.59 -24.58
CA LEU A 60 13.17 -10.41 -23.43
C LEU A 60 13.55 -9.54 -22.21
N ILE A 61 14.33 -8.49 -22.43
CA ILE A 61 14.71 -7.56 -21.35
C ILE A 61 13.45 -6.92 -20.74
N ASN A 62 12.53 -6.46 -21.57
CA ASN A 62 11.29 -5.87 -21.11
C ASN A 62 10.42 -6.86 -20.34
N GLN A 63 10.35 -8.13 -20.78
CA GLN A 63 9.62 -9.18 -20.06
C GLN A 63 10.23 -9.48 -18.70
N VAL A 64 11.56 -9.52 -18.60
CA VAL A 64 12.24 -9.72 -17.29
C VAL A 64 11.94 -8.56 -16.36
N ASN A 65 12.02 -7.32 -16.83
CA ASN A 65 11.69 -6.15 -16.01
C ASN A 65 10.22 -6.19 -15.55
N GLN A 66 9.31 -6.57 -16.43
CA GLN A 66 7.88 -6.72 -16.07
C GLN A 66 7.67 -7.79 -15.00
N LEU A 67 8.37 -8.93 -15.07
CA LEU A 67 8.29 -9.97 -14.02
C LEU A 67 8.79 -9.46 -12.66
N LEU A 68 9.84 -8.63 -12.65
CA LEU A 68 10.34 -8.03 -11.42
C LEU A 68 9.33 -7.03 -10.81
N ASP A 69 8.70 -6.21 -11.64
CA ASP A 69 7.65 -5.28 -11.22
C ASP A 69 6.42 -6.03 -10.69
N ASP A 70 6.00 -7.11 -11.36
CA ASP A 70 4.88 -7.94 -10.95
C ASP A 70 5.15 -8.64 -9.61
N HIS A 71 6.39 -9.08 -9.37
CA HIS A 71 6.80 -9.63 -8.07
C HIS A 71 6.63 -8.60 -6.94
N THR A 72 7.03 -7.35 -7.17
CA THR A 72 6.89 -6.28 -6.17
C THR A 72 5.40 -6.04 -5.85
N ARG A 73 4.55 -5.97 -6.87
CA ARG A 73 3.09 -5.81 -6.70
C ARG A 73 2.45 -6.98 -5.96
N LEU A 74 2.91 -8.20 -6.21
CA LEU A 74 2.43 -9.39 -5.49
C LEU A 74 2.79 -9.34 -4.01
N THR A 75 3.98 -8.84 -3.68
CA THR A 75 4.39 -8.66 -2.27
C THR A 75 3.50 -7.64 -1.56
N GLU A 76 3.23 -6.50 -2.18
CA GLU A 76 2.31 -5.49 -1.64
C GLU A 76 0.89 -6.05 -1.44
N LEU A 77 0.40 -6.86 -2.40
CA LEU A 77 -0.89 -7.52 -2.29
C LEU A 77 -0.91 -8.54 -1.14
N GLN A 78 0.16 -9.32 -0.96
CA GLN A 78 0.29 -10.26 0.15
C GLN A 78 0.27 -9.54 1.50
N GLU A 79 0.99 -8.42 1.63
CA GLU A 79 0.96 -7.58 2.83
C GLU A 79 -0.45 -7.05 3.10
N PHE A 80 -1.15 -6.58 2.06
CA PHE A 80 -2.53 -6.12 2.19
C PHE A 80 -3.48 -7.25 2.63
N MET A 81 -3.34 -8.44 2.06
CA MET A 81 -4.17 -9.61 2.43
C MET A 81 -3.83 -10.17 3.82
N ALA A 82 -2.64 -9.89 4.34
CA ALA A 82 -2.23 -10.28 5.68
C ALA A 82 -2.79 -9.35 6.79
N ILE A 83 -3.42 -8.22 6.41
CA ILE A 83 -4.09 -7.35 7.37
C ILE A 83 -5.27 -8.10 7.97
N GLU A 84 -5.24 -8.30 9.29
CA GLU A 84 -6.34 -8.94 10.01
C GLU A 84 -7.65 -8.16 9.82
N PRO A 85 -8.75 -8.82 9.44
CA PRO A 85 -10.05 -8.17 9.37
C PRO A 85 -10.45 -7.59 10.73
N GLU A 86 -11.01 -6.40 10.74
CA GLU A 86 -11.49 -5.73 11.97
C GLU A 86 -12.52 -6.58 12.72
N ALA A 87 -13.27 -7.41 12.02
CA ALA A 87 -14.26 -8.32 12.57
C ALA A 87 -13.65 -9.40 13.53
N GLU A 88 -12.38 -9.79 13.32
CA GLU A 88 -11.71 -10.76 14.21
C GLU A 88 -11.46 -10.20 15.62
N LYS A 89 -11.41 -8.86 15.74
CA LYS A 89 -11.29 -8.16 17.04
C LYS A 89 -12.63 -7.85 17.68
N SER A 90 -13.72 -8.28 17.08
CA SER A 90 -15.09 -8.00 17.53
C SER A 90 -15.57 -9.03 18.54
N GLY A 91 -16.25 -8.55 19.57
CA GLY A 91 -17.03 -9.42 20.47
C GLY A 91 -18.34 -9.91 19.81
N THR A 92 -19.18 -10.59 20.58
CA THR A 92 -20.42 -11.19 20.08
C THR A 92 -21.70 -10.57 20.66
N LEU A 93 -21.58 -9.72 21.68
CA LEU A 93 -22.71 -9.10 22.34
C LEU A 93 -23.36 -8.03 21.47
N GLN A 94 -24.67 -7.91 21.59
CA GLN A 94 -25.43 -6.85 20.94
C GLN A 94 -25.72 -5.72 21.93
N PRO A 95 -25.46 -4.45 21.59
CA PRO A 95 -25.76 -3.33 22.45
C PRO A 95 -27.25 -3.05 22.52
N SER A 96 -27.71 -2.43 23.59
CA SER A 96 -29.07 -1.87 23.66
C SER A 96 -29.24 -0.70 22.69
N ALA A 97 -30.47 -0.32 22.39
CA ALA A 97 -30.76 0.78 21.47
C ALA A 97 -30.28 2.15 22.00
N ASN A 98 -30.22 2.32 23.34
CA ASN A 98 -29.78 3.54 24.01
C ASN A 98 -28.89 3.16 25.19
N PRO A 99 -27.62 2.76 24.94
CA PRO A 99 -26.76 2.27 26.01
C PRO A 99 -26.26 3.42 26.88
N ARG A 100 -26.09 3.12 28.16
CA ARG A 100 -25.29 3.94 29.06
C ARG A 100 -23.81 3.78 28.70
N ILE A 101 -23.13 4.89 28.44
CA ILE A 101 -21.72 4.91 28.03
C ILE A 101 -20.85 5.39 29.18
N ALA A 102 -19.84 4.65 29.56
CA ALA A 102 -18.92 5.03 30.63
C ALA A 102 -17.47 4.93 30.17
N PHE A 103 -16.75 6.04 30.24
CA PHE A 103 -15.29 6.09 30.12
C PHE A 103 -14.69 5.93 31.51
N CYS A 104 -13.84 4.93 31.69
CA CYS A 104 -13.25 4.58 32.98
C CYS A 104 -11.72 4.74 32.90
N ASN A 105 -11.21 5.89 33.39
CA ASN A 105 -9.78 6.20 33.43
C ASN A 105 -9.05 6.01 32.09
N VAL A 106 -9.68 6.43 30.98
CA VAL A 106 -9.21 6.21 29.61
C VAL A 106 -8.02 7.11 29.30
N SER A 107 -6.90 6.51 28.90
CA SER A 107 -5.76 7.23 28.33
C SER A 107 -5.51 6.70 26.92
N PHE A 108 -5.21 7.61 26.01
CA PHE A 108 -5.02 7.29 24.61
C PHE A 108 -4.02 8.22 23.93
N ARG A 109 -3.19 7.66 23.06
CA ARG A 109 -2.36 8.35 22.05
C ARG A 109 -2.52 7.64 20.70
N TYR A 110 -2.35 8.39 19.62
CA TYR A 110 -2.37 7.80 18.29
C TYR A 110 -1.12 6.95 18.05
N PRO A 111 -1.21 5.89 17.21
CA PRO A 111 -0.03 5.14 16.76
C PRO A 111 1.05 6.09 16.24
N ASN A 112 2.31 5.77 16.53
CA ASN A 112 3.49 6.56 16.13
C ASN A 112 3.57 7.98 16.71
N THR A 113 2.85 8.28 17.80
CA THR A 113 2.97 9.55 18.54
C THR A 113 3.32 9.27 20.01
N GLU A 114 4.15 10.12 20.60
CA GLU A 114 4.47 10.04 22.02
C GLU A 114 3.49 10.83 22.90
N GLN A 115 2.76 11.75 22.29
CA GLN A 115 1.87 12.66 23.01
C GLN A 115 0.51 12.02 23.28
N TYR A 116 0.12 11.97 24.54
CA TYR A 116 -1.23 11.57 24.94
C TYR A 116 -2.26 12.63 24.53
N VAL A 117 -3.31 12.17 23.86
CA VAL A 117 -4.49 12.99 23.52
C VAL A 117 -5.52 12.96 24.63
N LEU A 118 -5.68 11.81 25.29
CA LEU A 118 -6.49 11.67 26.49
C LEU A 118 -5.62 11.12 27.62
N LYS A 119 -5.78 11.65 28.85
CA LYS A 119 -5.06 11.21 30.04
C LYS A 119 -6.05 11.01 31.20
N GLY A 120 -6.31 9.76 31.55
CA GLY A 120 -7.18 9.39 32.67
C GLY A 120 -8.60 9.92 32.55
N CYS A 121 -9.13 10.01 31.33
CA CYS A 121 -10.45 10.58 31.07
C CYS A 121 -11.56 9.68 31.63
N SER A 122 -12.41 10.21 32.49
CA SER A 122 -13.51 9.49 33.11
C SER A 122 -14.78 10.33 33.09
N PHE A 123 -15.83 9.82 32.48
CA PHE A 123 -17.17 10.42 32.49
C PHE A 123 -18.19 9.36 32.12
N THR A 124 -19.47 9.67 32.33
CA THR A 124 -20.60 8.80 31.97
C THR A 124 -21.62 9.59 31.20
N ILE A 125 -22.26 8.94 30.24
CA ILE A 125 -23.41 9.46 29.50
C ILE A 125 -24.57 8.53 29.80
N GLU A 126 -25.62 9.03 30.40
CA GLU A 126 -26.82 8.25 30.68
C GLU A 126 -27.69 8.11 29.40
N PRO A 127 -28.53 7.07 29.30
CA PRO A 127 -29.46 6.92 28.20
C PRO A 127 -30.28 8.19 27.97
N HIS A 128 -30.40 8.63 26.71
CA HIS A 128 -31.12 9.85 26.30
C HIS A 128 -30.54 11.18 26.80
N GLU A 129 -29.39 11.18 27.45
CA GLU A 129 -28.71 12.38 27.88
C GLU A 129 -28.10 13.13 26.69
N LYS A 130 -28.14 14.46 26.74
CA LYS A 130 -27.48 15.34 25.78
C LYS A 130 -26.28 15.99 26.43
N ILE A 131 -25.08 15.70 25.96
CA ILE A 131 -23.87 16.30 26.46
C ILE A 131 -23.19 17.17 25.41
N GLY A 132 -22.51 18.24 25.87
CA GLY A 132 -21.69 19.10 25.02
C GLY A 132 -20.21 18.89 25.34
N LEU A 133 -19.41 18.52 24.33
CA LEU A 133 -17.96 18.45 24.43
C LEU A 133 -17.35 19.80 24.07
N ILE A 134 -16.86 20.55 25.05
CA ILE A 134 -16.25 21.86 24.87
C ILE A 134 -14.73 21.77 25.10
N GLY A 135 -13.97 22.46 24.26
CA GLY A 135 -12.51 22.50 24.39
C GLY A 135 -11.84 23.08 23.14
N LEU A 136 -10.58 23.43 23.26
CA LEU A 136 -9.75 23.96 22.18
C LEU A 136 -9.59 22.93 21.04
N ASN A 137 -9.13 23.41 19.86
CA ASN A 137 -8.76 22.52 18.79
C ASN A 137 -7.60 21.60 19.24
N GLY A 138 -7.73 20.29 18.96
CA GLY A 138 -6.76 19.31 19.45
C GLY A 138 -7.01 18.75 20.86
N ALA A 139 -8.01 19.24 21.61
CA ALA A 139 -8.33 18.78 22.98
C ALA A 139 -8.90 17.34 23.07
N GLY A 140 -8.90 16.56 22.00
CA GLY A 140 -9.33 15.16 22.03
C GLY A 140 -10.83 14.91 21.80
N LYS A 141 -11.65 15.93 21.47
CA LYS A 141 -13.09 15.77 21.23
C LYS A 141 -13.41 14.71 20.16
N SER A 142 -12.78 14.82 18.99
CA SER A 142 -12.96 13.83 17.92
C SER A 142 -12.34 12.46 18.25
N THR A 143 -11.36 12.43 19.14
CA THR A 143 -10.74 11.18 19.62
C THR A 143 -11.70 10.40 20.52
N ILE A 144 -12.49 11.09 21.37
CA ILE A 144 -13.54 10.45 22.17
C ILE A 144 -14.53 9.73 21.24
N ILE A 145 -14.99 10.40 20.19
CA ILE A 145 -15.90 9.81 19.20
C ILE A 145 -15.26 8.58 18.54
N LYS A 146 -14.01 8.70 18.08
CA LYS A 146 -13.29 7.58 17.44
C LYS A 146 -13.13 6.36 18.36
N LEU A 147 -12.92 6.59 19.65
CA LEU A 147 -12.85 5.53 20.64
C LEU A 147 -14.23 4.90 20.92
N MET A 148 -15.30 5.69 20.93
CA MET A 148 -16.69 5.17 21.04
C MET A 148 -17.05 4.26 19.87
N PHE A 149 -16.63 4.61 18.65
CA PHE A 149 -16.80 3.77 17.44
C PHE A 149 -15.80 2.59 17.38
N ARG A 150 -14.91 2.52 18.38
CA ARG A 150 -13.85 1.53 18.45
C ARG A 150 -13.00 1.49 17.16
N PHE A 151 -12.68 2.66 16.57
CA PHE A 151 -11.63 2.78 15.55
C PHE A 151 -10.24 2.58 16.15
N TYR A 152 -10.12 2.82 17.44
CA TYR A 152 -8.94 2.57 18.26
C TYR A 152 -9.36 2.01 19.60
N ASP A 153 -8.51 1.16 20.20
CA ASP A 153 -8.64 0.76 21.59
C ASP A 153 -7.85 1.71 22.48
N PRO A 154 -8.31 2.01 23.71
CA PRO A 154 -7.56 2.81 24.66
C PRO A 154 -6.27 2.08 25.08
N GLU A 155 -5.20 2.85 25.36
CA GLU A 155 -3.93 2.31 25.86
C GLU A 155 -4.07 1.87 27.33
N SER A 156 -4.83 2.61 28.11
CA SER A 156 -5.21 2.24 29.48
C SER A 156 -6.63 2.68 29.80
N GLY A 157 -7.24 2.03 30.79
CA GLY A 157 -8.64 2.20 31.11
C GLY A 157 -9.56 1.36 30.23
N CYS A 158 -10.86 1.59 30.31
CA CYS A 158 -11.86 0.89 29.50
C CYS A 158 -13.06 1.79 29.17
N ILE A 159 -13.75 1.45 28.09
CA ILE A 159 -15.03 2.06 27.70
C ILE A 159 -16.10 0.98 27.88
N ARG A 160 -17.18 1.31 28.57
CA ARG A 160 -18.26 0.36 28.83
C ARG A 160 -19.57 0.84 28.28
N LEU A 161 -20.32 -0.10 27.71
CA LEU A 161 -21.72 0.07 27.33
C LEU A 161 -22.57 -0.77 28.30
N ASP A 162 -23.52 -0.16 28.99
CA ASP A 162 -24.38 -0.83 29.98
C ASP A 162 -23.59 -1.64 31.03
N GLY A 163 -22.38 -1.17 31.40
CA GLY A 163 -21.51 -1.80 32.37
C GLY A 163 -20.57 -2.88 31.82
N VAL A 164 -20.75 -3.34 30.57
CA VAL A 164 -19.91 -4.34 29.89
C VAL A 164 -18.85 -3.62 29.03
N ASP A 165 -17.64 -4.17 28.96
CA ASP A 165 -16.56 -3.60 28.14
C ASP A 165 -16.96 -3.56 26.65
N LEU A 166 -16.67 -2.45 26.00
CA LEU A 166 -16.93 -2.24 24.56
C LEU A 166 -16.32 -3.34 23.69
N LYS A 167 -15.26 -3.97 24.14
CA LYS A 167 -14.57 -5.07 23.43
C LYS A 167 -15.39 -6.34 23.30
N GLU A 168 -16.34 -6.56 24.20
CA GLU A 168 -17.20 -7.74 24.22
C GLU A 168 -18.37 -7.65 23.22
N TYR A 169 -18.59 -6.47 22.66
CA TYR A 169 -19.67 -6.22 21.71
C TYR A 169 -19.27 -6.45 20.26
N ASP A 170 -20.24 -6.84 19.43
CA ASP A 170 -20.12 -6.81 17.97
C ASP A 170 -19.92 -5.37 17.51
N ILE A 171 -18.76 -5.09 16.92
CA ILE A 171 -18.36 -3.75 16.48
C ILE A 171 -19.32 -3.15 15.44
N TYR A 172 -19.89 -3.98 14.58
CA TYR A 172 -20.84 -3.53 13.57
C TYR A 172 -22.19 -3.17 14.20
N ALA A 173 -22.61 -3.91 15.22
CA ALA A 173 -23.81 -3.59 15.98
C ALA A 173 -23.65 -2.31 16.80
N VAL A 174 -22.50 -2.12 17.45
CA VAL A 174 -22.16 -0.87 18.15
C VAL A 174 -22.25 0.34 17.21
N ARG A 175 -21.63 0.24 16.04
CA ARG A 175 -21.61 1.33 15.05
C ARG A 175 -23.02 1.66 14.50
N LYS A 176 -23.93 0.69 14.48
CA LYS A 176 -25.33 0.94 14.08
C LYS A 176 -26.14 1.71 15.11
N VAL A 177 -25.78 1.60 16.40
CA VAL A 177 -26.44 2.34 17.48
C VAL A 177 -26.02 3.83 17.48
N PHE A 178 -24.77 4.10 17.06
CA PHE A 178 -24.23 5.46 16.98
C PHE A 178 -24.48 6.07 15.59
N GLY A 179 -25.18 7.19 15.53
CA GLY A 179 -25.29 8.02 14.32
C GLY A 179 -24.33 9.21 14.41
N VAL A 180 -23.59 9.51 13.34
CA VAL A 180 -22.74 10.72 13.22
C VAL A 180 -23.25 11.55 12.06
N LEU A 181 -23.40 12.85 12.31
CA LEU A 181 -23.76 13.86 11.31
C LEU A 181 -22.55 14.69 10.94
#